data_4f1eab1af2880c4f6c1f220939946d77
#
_entry.id   4f1eab1af2880c4f6c1f220939946d77
#
_cell.length_a   1.000
_cell.length_b   1.000
_cell.length_c   1.000
_cell.angle_alpha   90.00
_cell.angle_beta   90.00
_cell.angle_gamma   90.00
#
_symmetry.space_group_name_H-M   'P 1'
#
loop_
_entity.id
_entity.type
_entity.pdbx_description
1 polymer ?
#
loop_
_entity_poly.entity_id
_entity_poly.type
_entity_poly.pdbx_seq_one_letter_code
_entity_poly.pdbx_strand_id
1 'polypeptide(L)'
;MARNILVTGSSHGIGAGCAIAFARDEGANVGITCNKNPEGAEAVAAECEKYGVKTKIYAGDVGSHDHCKAMVEDFIATFGKIDVLVNNAGGALQIPGGPKGEFKDMPMEYWDSQIALNLNAAAYCSRYAVADMVAKKTEGRIVNISSVHGQVTWVHRRMLPYSAGKGGLNMFTKALGVEVAKYGIRVNCVAPGLIYTKIMSRYSEADIQGFNHKIPVGRGGTVEEIVPMIQFLADVEKSRFIVGQVICVDGGQSCDGSIESMNFDIG
;
A
#
# COMPACT_ATOMS: atom_id res chain seq x y z
N MET A 1 -17.53 7.28 -18.72
CA MET A 1 -17.12 5.86 -18.65
C MET A 1 -16.63 5.58 -17.25
N ALA A 2 -16.86 4.37 -16.72
CA ALA A 2 -16.31 3.96 -15.43
C ALA A 2 -14.78 3.99 -15.47
N ARG A 3 -14.14 4.39 -14.37
CA ARG A 3 -12.68 4.30 -14.22
C ARG A 3 -12.27 2.83 -14.03
N ASN A 4 -11.05 2.51 -14.41
CA ASN A 4 -10.49 1.17 -14.25
C ASN A 4 -9.31 1.24 -13.28
N ILE A 5 -9.41 0.54 -12.17
CA ILE A 5 -8.49 0.64 -11.03
C ILE A 5 -7.87 -0.72 -10.73
N LEU A 6 -6.56 -0.79 -10.73
CA LEU A 6 -5.82 -1.99 -10.30
C LEU A 6 -5.29 -1.79 -8.89
N VAL A 7 -5.67 -2.69 -7.96
CA VAL A 7 -5.22 -2.66 -6.56
C VAL A 7 -4.42 -3.90 -6.26
N THR A 8 -3.12 -3.74 -5.99
CA THR A 8 -2.28 -4.88 -5.62
C THR A 8 -2.46 -5.29 -4.16
N GLY A 9 -2.45 -6.61 -3.87
CA GLY A 9 -2.64 -7.12 -2.51
C GLY A 9 -4.02 -6.85 -1.94
N SER A 10 -5.07 -6.95 -2.76
CA SER A 10 -6.43 -6.53 -2.42
C SER A 10 -7.35 -7.66 -1.93
N SER A 11 -6.80 -8.82 -1.58
CA SER A 11 -7.60 -9.91 -1.01
C SER A 11 -7.95 -9.75 0.48
N HIS A 12 -7.44 -8.72 1.15
CA HIS A 12 -7.73 -8.39 2.57
C HIS A 12 -7.19 -7.01 2.94
N GLY A 13 -7.54 -6.53 4.15
CA GLY A 13 -6.98 -5.32 4.76
C GLY A 13 -7.20 -4.06 3.94
N ILE A 14 -6.20 -3.18 3.90
CA ILE A 14 -6.28 -1.87 3.21
C ILE A 14 -6.62 -2.05 1.74
N GLY A 15 -5.98 -3.00 1.05
CA GLY A 15 -6.24 -3.24 -0.37
C GLY A 15 -7.67 -3.67 -0.66
N ALA A 16 -8.25 -4.53 0.17
CA ALA A 16 -9.67 -4.92 0.05
C ALA A 16 -10.60 -3.72 0.28
N GLY A 17 -10.34 -2.94 1.35
CA GLY A 17 -11.10 -1.73 1.61
C GLY A 17 -11.03 -0.72 0.47
N CYS A 18 -9.86 -0.55 -0.16
CA CYS A 18 -9.71 0.29 -1.35
C CYS A 18 -10.55 -0.23 -2.51
N ALA A 19 -10.44 -1.52 -2.84
CA ALA A 19 -11.16 -2.15 -3.95
C ALA A 19 -12.68 -1.94 -3.81
N ILE A 20 -13.21 -2.24 -2.62
CA ILE A 20 -14.64 -2.10 -2.32
C ILE A 20 -15.07 -0.62 -2.35
N ALA A 21 -14.28 0.29 -1.78
CA ALA A 21 -14.61 1.71 -1.76
C ALA A 21 -14.63 2.32 -3.17
N PHE A 22 -13.67 1.99 -4.03
CA PHE A 22 -13.69 2.45 -5.43
C PHE A 22 -14.89 1.90 -6.22
N ALA A 23 -15.28 0.65 -5.98
CA ALA A 23 -16.47 0.08 -6.59
C ALA A 23 -17.74 0.77 -6.10
N ARG A 24 -17.87 0.93 -4.77
CA ARG A 24 -19.06 1.49 -4.12
C ARG A 24 -19.26 2.97 -4.42
N ASP A 25 -18.21 3.78 -4.24
CA ASP A 25 -18.32 5.24 -4.20
C ASP A 25 -18.16 5.87 -5.59
N GLU A 26 -17.49 5.16 -6.51
CA GLU A 26 -17.15 5.70 -7.82
C GLU A 26 -17.67 4.87 -9.00
N GLY A 27 -18.26 3.71 -8.75
CA GLY A 27 -18.69 2.79 -9.82
C GLY A 27 -17.51 2.33 -10.68
N ALA A 28 -16.31 2.22 -10.12
CA ALA A 28 -15.11 1.87 -10.86
C ALA A 28 -14.98 0.36 -11.06
N ASN A 29 -14.52 -0.06 -12.23
CA ASN A 29 -14.10 -1.45 -12.44
C ASN A 29 -12.79 -1.72 -11.70
N VAL A 30 -12.64 -2.90 -11.11
CA VAL A 30 -11.52 -3.19 -10.21
C VAL A 30 -10.79 -4.48 -10.58
N GLY A 31 -9.48 -4.37 -10.77
CA GLY A 31 -8.55 -5.50 -10.75
C GLY A 31 -8.14 -5.82 -9.32
N ILE A 32 -8.41 -7.04 -8.88
CA ILE A 32 -8.15 -7.54 -7.53
C ILE A 32 -6.99 -8.51 -7.60
N THR A 33 -6.01 -8.36 -6.70
CA THR A 33 -4.86 -9.25 -6.72
C THR A 33 -4.66 -10.02 -5.42
N CYS A 34 -4.19 -11.24 -5.53
CA CYS A 34 -3.80 -12.07 -4.39
C CYS A 34 -2.57 -12.92 -4.71
N ASN A 35 -1.82 -13.33 -3.69
CA ASN A 35 -0.79 -14.36 -3.83
C ASN A 35 -1.31 -15.70 -3.28
N LYS A 36 -1.59 -15.76 -1.96
CA LYS A 36 -1.92 -17.00 -1.24
C LYS A 36 -3.33 -16.98 -0.62
N ASN A 37 -4.20 -16.06 -1.02
CA ASN A 37 -5.55 -15.91 -0.47
C ASN A 37 -6.59 -15.72 -1.59
N PRO A 38 -6.81 -16.73 -2.44
CA PRO A 38 -7.79 -16.65 -3.52
C PRO A 38 -9.22 -16.46 -3.01
N GLU A 39 -9.61 -17.17 -1.94
CA GLU A 39 -10.93 -17.05 -1.32
C GLU A 39 -11.22 -15.61 -0.86
N GLY A 40 -10.22 -14.93 -0.28
CA GLY A 40 -10.35 -13.54 0.09
C GLY A 40 -10.50 -12.62 -1.13
N ALA A 41 -9.83 -12.91 -2.23
CA ALA A 41 -9.97 -12.16 -3.47
C ALA A 41 -11.37 -12.35 -4.09
N GLU A 42 -11.89 -13.57 -4.09
CA GLU A 42 -13.24 -13.89 -4.54
C GLU A 42 -14.30 -13.17 -3.69
N ALA A 43 -14.15 -13.17 -2.37
CA ALA A 43 -15.06 -12.45 -1.48
C ALA A 43 -15.06 -10.93 -1.75
N VAL A 44 -13.89 -10.34 -2.01
CA VAL A 44 -13.78 -8.92 -2.38
C VAL A 44 -14.38 -8.64 -3.74
N ALA A 45 -14.16 -9.52 -4.73
CA ALA A 45 -14.78 -9.39 -6.05
C ALA A 45 -16.30 -9.40 -5.96
N ALA A 46 -16.87 -10.41 -5.27
CA ALA A 46 -18.30 -10.51 -5.05
C ALA A 46 -18.89 -9.29 -4.33
N GLU A 47 -18.16 -8.71 -3.37
CA GLU A 47 -18.59 -7.47 -2.71
C GLU A 47 -18.60 -6.28 -3.67
N CYS A 48 -17.54 -6.12 -4.48
CA CYS A 48 -17.47 -5.06 -5.50
C CYS A 48 -18.60 -5.17 -6.52
N GLU A 49 -18.91 -6.37 -6.99
CA GLU A 49 -19.93 -6.64 -8.02
C GLU A 49 -21.36 -6.28 -7.59
N LYS A 50 -21.63 -6.22 -6.27
CA LYS A 50 -22.91 -5.71 -5.75
C LYS A 50 -23.20 -4.26 -6.18
N TYR A 51 -22.16 -3.50 -6.50
CA TYR A 51 -22.28 -2.11 -6.98
C TYR A 51 -22.37 -2.00 -8.52
N GLY A 52 -22.55 -3.13 -9.22
CA GLY A 52 -22.76 -3.16 -10.68
C GLY A 52 -21.49 -2.93 -11.51
N VAL A 53 -20.32 -3.04 -10.91
CA VAL A 53 -19.02 -2.89 -11.57
C VAL A 53 -18.48 -4.23 -12.06
N LYS A 54 -17.48 -4.19 -12.95
CA LYS A 54 -16.76 -5.38 -13.39
C LYS A 54 -15.52 -5.59 -12.53
N THR A 55 -15.24 -6.84 -12.18
CA THR A 55 -14.02 -7.24 -11.49
C THR A 55 -13.22 -8.27 -12.28
N LYS A 56 -11.93 -8.37 -11.99
CA LYS A 56 -11.08 -9.47 -12.43
C LYS A 56 -10.02 -9.77 -11.37
N ILE A 57 -9.84 -11.05 -11.06
CA ILE A 57 -8.87 -11.51 -10.07
C ILE A 57 -7.57 -11.93 -10.78
N TYR A 58 -6.45 -11.50 -10.23
CA TYR A 58 -5.10 -11.84 -10.65
C TYR A 58 -4.36 -12.53 -9.49
N ALA A 59 -4.12 -13.82 -9.63
CA ALA A 59 -3.41 -14.60 -8.62
C ALA A 59 -1.95 -14.77 -9.01
N GLY A 60 -1.04 -14.41 -8.12
CA GLY A 60 0.41 -14.58 -8.32
C GLY A 60 1.24 -13.69 -7.42
N ASP A 61 2.56 -13.85 -7.52
CA ASP A 61 3.52 -13.11 -6.71
C ASP A 61 3.94 -11.81 -7.38
N VAL A 62 3.55 -10.68 -6.82
CA VAL A 62 3.94 -9.35 -7.30
C VAL A 62 5.45 -9.05 -7.10
N GLY A 63 6.17 -9.87 -6.34
CA GLY A 63 7.64 -9.82 -6.30
C GLY A 63 8.28 -10.29 -7.61
N SER A 64 7.53 -10.97 -8.48
CA SER A 64 7.97 -11.40 -9.82
C SER A 64 7.69 -10.31 -10.86
N HIS A 65 8.74 -9.88 -11.56
CA HIS A 65 8.62 -8.93 -12.66
C HIS A 65 7.69 -9.43 -13.76
N ASP A 66 7.88 -10.70 -14.18
CA ASP A 66 7.10 -11.29 -15.29
C ASP A 66 5.62 -11.41 -14.94
N HIS A 67 5.31 -11.76 -13.67
CA HIS A 67 3.94 -11.76 -13.20
C HIS A 67 3.33 -10.37 -13.23
N CYS A 68 4.02 -9.36 -12.70
CA CYS A 68 3.53 -7.97 -12.72
C CYS A 68 3.29 -7.47 -14.16
N LYS A 69 4.20 -7.78 -15.09
CA LYS A 69 4.03 -7.44 -16.50
C LYS A 69 2.76 -8.07 -17.06
N ALA A 70 2.65 -9.40 -16.97
CA ALA A 70 1.50 -10.13 -17.53
C ALA A 70 0.18 -9.66 -16.91
N MET A 71 0.14 -9.42 -15.61
CA MET A 71 -1.02 -8.93 -14.88
C MET A 71 -1.48 -7.55 -15.38
N VAL A 72 -0.56 -6.59 -15.49
CA VAL A 72 -0.92 -5.23 -15.94
C VAL A 72 -1.32 -5.21 -17.40
N GLU A 73 -0.62 -5.95 -18.26
CA GLU A 73 -0.97 -6.09 -19.69
C GLU A 73 -2.35 -6.72 -19.88
N ASP A 74 -2.68 -7.77 -19.12
CA ASP A 74 -3.98 -8.42 -19.18
C ASP A 74 -5.09 -7.53 -18.57
N PHE A 75 -4.80 -6.78 -17.52
CA PHE A 75 -5.74 -5.77 -16.99
C PHE A 75 -6.09 -4.74 -18.05
N ILE A 76 -5.09 -4.21 -18.75
CA ILE A 76 -5.27 -3.25 -19.84
C ILE A 76 -6.07 -3.86 -21.00
N ALA A 77 -5.79 -5.10 -21.37
CA ALA A 77 -6.54 -5.83 -22.42
C ALA A 77 -8.00 -6.04 -22.01
N THR A 78 -8.26 -6.32 -20.74
CA THR A 78 -9.61 -6.59 -20.22
C THR A 78 -10.47 -5.33 -20.10
N PHE A 79 -9.90 -4.24 -19.56
CA PHE A 79 -10.65 -3.03 -19.23
C PHE A 79 -10.39 -1.87 -20.19
N GLY A 80 -9.50 -2.02 -21.16
CA GLY A 80 -9.16 -1.05 -22.19
C GLY A 80 -8.07 -0.06 -21.80
N LYS A 81 -7.94 0.31 -20.53
CA LYS A 81 -6.90 1.20 -19.98
C LYS A 81 -6.79 1.07 -18.47
N ILE A 82 -5.71 1.62 -17.92
CA ILE A 82 -5.56 1.80 -16.46
C ILE A 82 -5.69 3.29 -16.12
N ASP A 83 -6.65 3.63 -15.26
CA ASP A 83 -6.84 5.00 -14.76
C ASP A 83 -6.14 5.23 -13.42
N VAL A 84 -6.19 4.21 -12.55
CA VAL A 84 -5.55 4.26 -11.23
C VAL A 84 -4.82 2.96 -10.95
N LEU A 85 -3.60 3.07 -10.45
CA LEU A 85 -2.84 1.97 -9.87
C LEU A 85 -2.65 2.25 -8.38
N VAL A 86 -3.12 1.33 -7.52
CA VAL A 86 -2.83 1.34 -6.09
C VAL A 86 -1.82 0.22 -5.80
N ASN A 87 -0.56 0.58 -5.59
CA ASN A 87 0.50 -0.32 -5.18
C ASN A 87 0.40 -0.55 -3.67
N ASN A 88 -0.50 -1.46 -3.25
CA ASN A 88 -0.75 -1.76 -1.85
C ASN A 88 -0.06 -3.06 -1.39
N ALA A 89 0.19 -4.01 -2.29
CA ALA A 89 0.86 -5.25 -1.92
C ALA A 89 2.16 -4.97 -1.16
N GLY A 90 2.31 -5.58 0.00
CA GLY A 90 3.45 -5.36 0.87
C GLY A 90 3.17 -5.83 2.29
N GLY A 91 4.19 -5.79 3.12
CA GLY A 91 4.11 -6.16 4.51
C GLY A 91 5.43 -6.71 5.03
N ALA A 92 5.57 -6.72 6.35
CA ALA A 92 6.67 -7.40 7.00
C ALA A 92 6.40 -8.91 7.01
N LEU A 93 7.18 -9.66 6.25
CA LEU A 93 7.19 -11.12 6.34
C LEU A 93 7.74 -11.56 7.69
N GLN A 94 7.54 -12.82 8.06
CA GLN A 94 8.12 -13.33 9.29
C GLN A 94 9.65 -13.27 9.24
N ILE A 95 10.26 -12.75 10.30
CA ILE A 95 11.71 -12.64 10.42
C ILE A 95 12.27 -14.04 10.71
N PRO A 96 13.21 -14.56 9.92
CA PRO A 96 13.92 -15.80 10.25
C PRO A 96 14.59 -15.69 11.62
N GLY A 97 14.48 -16.74 12.46
CA GLY A 97 14.94 -16.70 13.84
C GLY A 97 14.02 -15.96 14.81
N GLY A 98 12.84 -15.52 14.35
CA GLY A 98 11.83 -14.84 15.16
C GLY A 98 12.17 -13.38 15.50
N PRO A 99 11.44 -12.77 16.46
CA PRO A 99 11.57 -11.34 16.78
C PRO A 99 12.96 -10.92 17.30
N LYS A 100 13.80 -11.87 17.68
CA LYS A 100 15.16 -11.64 18.18
C LYS A 100 16.24 -11.75 17.11
N GLY A 101 15.89 -12.09 15.85
CA GLY A 101 16.85 -12.18 14.75
C GLY A 101 17.60 -10.85 14.53
N GLU A 102 18.93 -10.89 14.51
CA GLU A 102 19.78 -9.72 14.27
C GLU A 102 20.21 -9.64 12.81
N PHE A 103 20.53 -8.43 12.34
CA PHE A 103 20.95 -8.24 10.96
C PHE A 103 22.18 -9.08 10.58
N LYS A 104 23.13 -9.23 11.50
CA LYS A 104 24.34 -10.03 11.27
C LYS A 104 24.07 -11.51 10.96
N ASP A 105 22.91 -12.03 11.39
CA ASP A 105 22.49 -13.42 11.20
C ASP A 105 21.36 -13.56 10.17
N MET A 106 20.98 -12.46 9.49
CA MET A 106 19.87 -12.45 8.56
C MET A 106 20.25 -13.14 7.25
N PRO A 107 19.48 -14.16 6.80
CA PRO A 107 19.65 -14.71 5.45
C PRO A 107 19.38 -13.62 4.40
N MET A 108 20.28 -13.50 3.41
CA MET A 108 20.12 -12.46 2.36
C MET A 108 18.91 -12.73 1.46
N GLU A 109 18.50 -13.98 1.32
CA GLU A 109 17.27 -14.35 0.61
C GLU A 109 16.01 -13.74 1.27
N TYR A 110 16.03 -13.60 2.60
CA TYR A 110 14.98 -12.89 3.31
C TYR A 110 15.00 -11.38 2.99
N TRP A 111 16.20 -10.77 3.00
CA TRP A 111 16.38 -9.39 2.57
C TRP A 111 15.82 -9.17 1.17
N ASP A 112 16.25 -9.99 0.21
CA ASP A 112 15.85 -9.89 -1.19
C ASP A 112 14.34 -10.03 -1.36
N SER A 113 13.72 -10.98 -0.65
CA SER A 113 12.26 -11.16 -0.68
C SER A 113 11.49 -9.95 -0.14
N GLN A 114 12.01 -9.29 0.89
CA GLN A 114 11.41 -8.07 1.44
C GLN A 114 11.52 -6.89 0.47
N ILE A 115 12.67 -6.72 -0.19
CA ILE A 115 12.87 -5.67 -1.20
C ILE A 115 12.00 -5.95 -2.43
N ALA A 116 11.96 -7.20 -2.89
CA ALA A 116 11.10 -7.61 -4.01
C ALA A 116 9.64 -7.25 -3.76
N LEU A 117 9.10 -7.59 -2.57
CA LEU A 117 7.71 -7.36 -2.22
C LEU A 117 7.41 -5.87 -1.94
N ASN A 118 8.26 -5.17 -1.18
CA ASN A 118 7.93 -3.85 -0.64
C ASN A 118 8.42 -2.66 -1.49
N LEU A 119 9.26 -2.91 -2.50
CA LEU A 119 9.78 -1.89 -3.42
C LEU A 119 9.61 -2.30 -4.88
N ASN A 120 10.20 -3.44 -5.28
CA ASN A 120 10.26 -3.80 -6.69
C ASN A 120 8.88 -4.04 -7.30
N ALA A 121 7.95 -4.66 -6.55
CA ALA A 121 6.58 -4.89 -6.98
C ALA A 121 5.89 -3.59 -7.46
N ALA A 122 6.03 -2.50 -6.69
CA ALA A 122 5.48 -1.21 -7.07
C ALA A 122 6.15 -0.64 -8.33
N ALA A 123 7.47 -0.78 -8.45
CA ALA A 123 8.20 -0.34 -9.62
C ALA A 123 7.78 -1.13 -10.88
N TYR A 124 7.65 -2.45 -10.76
CA TYR A 124 7.23 -3.32 -11.87
C TYR A 124 5.82 -2.96 -12.37
N CYS A 125 4.83 -2.89 -11.47
CA CYS A 125 3.47 -2.52 -11.86
C CYS A 125 3.41 -1.09 -12.44
N SER A 126 4.11 -0.13 -11.81
CA SER A 126 4.12 1.27 -12.26
C SER A 126 4.73 1.41 -13.65
N ARG A 127 5.77 0.63 -13.99
CA ARG A 127 6.42 0.67 -15.32
C ARG A 127 5.42 0.45 -16.46
N TYR A 128 4.56 -0.56 -16.32
CA TYR A 128 3.58 -0.91 -17.36
C TYR A 128 2.34 -0.02 -17.31
N ALA A 129 1.90 0.38 -16.12
CA ALA A 129 0.81 1.34 -15.97
C ALA A 129 1.15 2.71 -16.58
N VAL A 130 2.34 3.25 -16.32
CA VAL A 130 2.81 4.50 -16.90
C VAL A 130 2.89 4.42 -18.42
N ALA A 131 3.37 3.30 -18.98
CA ALA A 131 3.44 3.12 -20.43
C ALA A 131 2.04 3.20 -21.09
N ASP A 132 1.02 2.57 -20.48
CA ASP A 132 -0.36 2.65 -20.94
C ASP A 132 -0.95 4.06 -20.79
N MET A 133 -0.77 4.67 -19.61
CA MET A 133 -1.25 6.02 -19.34
C MET A 133 -0.69 7.05 -20.33
N VAL A 134 0.61 6.96 -20.64
CA VAL A 134 1.26 7.85 -21.63
C VAL A 134 0.74 7.60 -23.03
N ALA A 135 0.66 6.34 -23.47
CA ALA A 135 0.19 5.98 -24.80
C ALA A 135 -1.24 6.42 -25.06
N LYS A 136 -2.09 6.35 -24.05
CA LYS A 136 -3.53 6.71 -24.12
C LYS A 136 -3.83 8.13 -23.67
N LYS A 137 -2.81 8.89 -23.29
CA LYS A 137 -2.95 10.26 -22.76
C LYS A 137 -3.92 10.32 -21.56
N THR A 138 -3.86 9.31 -20.70
CA THR A 138 -4.68 9.25 -19.49
C THR A 138 -4.04 10.11 -18.39
N GLU A 139 -4.81 11.01 -17.79
CA GLU A 139 -4.40 11.72 -16.57
C GLU A 139 -4.42 10.74 -15.37
N GLY A 140 -3.49 9.78 -15.39
CA GLY A 140 -3.47 8.65 -14.47
C GLY A 140 -3.08 9.04 -13.05
N ARG A 141 -3.42 8.16 -12.11
CA ARG A 141 -3.03 8.26 -10.69
C ARG A 141 -2.35 6.98 -10.23
N ILE A 142 -1.20 7.13 -9.60
CA ILE A 142 -0.50 6.04 -8.92
C ILE A 142 -0.43 6.38 -7.44
N VAL A 143 -1.02 5.54 -6.61
CA VAL A 143 -0.98 5.69 -5.15
C VAL A 143 -0.20 4.52 -4.57
N ASN A 144 0.96 4.81 -4.00
CA ASN A 144 1.78 3.81 -3.33
C ASN A 144 1.41 3.73 -1.85
N ILE A 145 1.33 2.52 -1.30
CA ILE A 145 1.10 2.32 0.13
C ILE A 145 2.42 1.95 0.80
N SER A 146 3.01 2.95 1.46
CA SER A 146 4.24 2.79 2.22
C SER A 146 3.93 2.38 3.67
N SER A 147 4.60 2.99 4.60
CA SER A 147 4.43 2.82 6.05
C SER A 147 5.15 3.97 6.76
N VAL A 148 4.77 4.29 7.98
CA VAL A 148 5.59 5.12 8.87
C VAL A 148 7.01 4.55 9.02
N HIS A 149 7.20 3.23 8.94
CA HIS A 149 8.51 2.58 8.91
C HIS A 149 9.40 2.93 7.72
N GLY A 150 8.87 3.56 6.68
CA GLY A 150 9.65 4.14 5.59
C GLY A 150 10.24 5.53 5.93
N GLN A 151 9.92 6.10 7.09
CA GLN A 151 10.35 7.44 7.51
C GLN A 151 11.01 7.43 8.89
N VAL A 152 10.49 6.61 9.81
CA VAL A 152 10.96 6.53 11.20
C VAL A 152 11.18 5.07 11.60
N THR A 153 12.01 4.87 12.62
CA THR A 153 12.23 3.57 13.24
C THR A 153 12.26 3.74 14.76
N TRP A 154 12.04 2.65 15.47
CA TRP A 154 12.02 2.64 16.93
C TRP A 154 12.97 1.59 17.49
N VAL A 155 13.46 1.83 18.69
CA VAL A 155 14.25 0.87 19.46
C VAL A 155 13.49 -0.46 19.58
N HIS A 156 14.18 -1.58 19.46
CA HIS A 156 13.65 -2.94 19.48
C HIS A 156 12.72 -3.34 18.32
N ARG A 157 12.46 -2.47 17.34
CA ARG A 157 11.72 -2.83 16.10
C ARG A 157 12.70 -3.31 15.04
N ARG A 158 12.83 -4.63 14.90
CA ARG A 158 13.75 -5.27 13.95
C ARG A 158 13.08 -5.48 12.59
N MET A 159 12.79 -4.40 11.89
CA MET A 159 12.09 -4.41 10.60
C MET A 159 12.98 -3.84 9.47
N LEU A 160 14.29 -4.06 9.56
CA LEU A 160 15.29 -3.38 8.72
C LEU A 160 15.02 -3.51 7.22
N PRO A 161 14.87 -4.72 6.61
CA PRO A 161 14.63 -4.80 5.17
C PRO A 161 13.25 -4.29 4.76
N TYR A 162 12.24 -4.42 5.62
CA TYR A 162 10.93 -3.81 5.40
C TYR A 162 11.03 -2.27 5.39
N SER A 163 11.70 -1.70 6.37
CA SER A 163 11.91 -0.24 6.46
C SER A 163 12.72 0.28 5.27
N ALA A 164 13.76 -0.46 4.85
CA ALA A 164 14.54 -0.13 3.66
C ALA A 164 13.65 -0.15 2.39
N GLY A 165 12.84 -1.19 2.20
CA GLY A 165 11.90 -1.27 1.09
C GLY A 165 10.89 -0.12 1.08
N LYS A 166 10.28 0.20 2.24
CA LYS A 166 9.30 1.30 2.36
C LYS A 166 9.95 2.69 2.24
N GLY A 167 11.18 2.87 2.73
CA GLY A 167 11.98 4.08 2.50
C GLY A 167 12.33 4.26 1.02
N GLY A 168 12.74 3.18 0.36
CA GLY A 168 12.95 3.15 -1.09
C GLY A 168 11.67 3.48 -1.87
N LEU A 169 10.51 2.96 -1.46
CA LEU A 169 9.22 3.26 -2.07
C LEU A 169 8.83 4.74 -1.92
N ASN A 170 9.16 5.36 -0.78
CA ASN A 170 8.95 6.80 -0.58
C ASN A 170 9.78 7.61 -1.58
N MET A 171 11.04 7.26 -1.79
CA MET A 171 11.90 7.95 -2.75
C MET A 171 11.52 7.64 -4.19
N PHE A 172 11.16 6.39 -4.50
CA PHE A 172 10.59 6.01 -5.79
C PHE A 172 9.35 6.83 -6.16
N THR A 173 8.44 7.05 -5.20
CA THR A 173 7.26 7.90 -5.37
C THR A 173 7.62 9.31 -5.81
N LYS A 174 8.61 9.92 -5.16
CA LYS A 174 9.08 11.27 -5.48
C LYS A 174 9.70 11.34 -6.87
N ALA A 175 10.63 10.43 -7.14
CA ALA A 175 11.35 10.40 -8.40
C ALA A 175 10.42 10.15 -9.60
N LEU A 176 9.58 9.12 -9.52
CA LEU A 176 8.61 8.81 -10.57
C LEU A 176 7.58 9.94 -10.73
N GLY A 177 7.10 10.52 -9.61
CA GLY A 177 6.16 11.64 -9.65
C GLY A 177 6.66 12.83 -10.45
N VAL A 178 7.92 13.21 -10.22
CA VAL A 178 8.56 14.29 -10.97
C VAL A 178 8.73 13.94 -12.46
N GLU A 179 9.17 12.72 -12.76
CA GLU A 179 9.42 12.28 -14.13
C GLU A 179 8.16 12.29 -14.99
N VAL A 180 7.02 11.76 -14.46
CA VAL A 180 5.80 11.56 -15.21
C VAL A 180 4.80 12.72 -15.13
N ALA A 181 5.06 13.73 -14.30
CA ALA A 181 4.17 14.88 -14.12
C ALA A 181 3.82 15.60 -15.42
N LYS A 182 4.78 15.68 -16.35
CA LYS A 182 4.63 16.29 -17.69
C LYS A 182 3.59 15.59 -18.56
N TYR A 183 3.24 14.34 -18.27
CA TYR A 183 2.21 13.57 -18.97
C TYR A 183 0.83 13.67 -18.30
N GLY A 184 0.66 14.49 -17.27
CA GLY A 184 -0.59 14.59 -16.51
C GLY A 184 -0.76 13.50 -15.45
N ILE A 185 0.22 12.60 -15.30
CA ILE A 185 0.20 11.52 -14.30
C ILE A 185 0.64 12.05 -12.94
N ARG A 186 -0.03 11.65 -11.87
CA ARG A 186 0.35 11.99 -10.48
C ARG A 186 0.71 10.72 -9.72
N VAL A 187 1.84 10.75 -9.06
CA VAL A 187 2.31 9.65 -8.20
C VAL A 187 2.49 10.19 -6.80
N ASN A 188 1.77 9.61 -5.86
CA ASN A 188 1.82 9.98 -4.45
C ASN A 188 1.80 8.73 -3.57
N CYS A 189 2.03 8.90 -2.29
CA CYS A 189 2.14 7.83 -1.33
C CYS A 189 1.33 8.12 -0.08
N VAL A 190 0.65 7.09 0.42
CA VAL A 190 0.10 7.07 1.78
C VAL A 190 1.02 6.20 2.63
N ALA A 191 1.39 6.70 3.82
CA ALA A 191 2.20 6.00 4.81
C ALA A 191 1.36 5.72 6.08
N PRO A 192 0.68 4.56 6.15
CA PRO A 192 -0.10 4.20 7.32
C PRO A 192 0.76 3.96 8.55
N GLY A 193 0.21 4.29 9.72
CA GLY A 193 0.67 3.81 11.01
C GLY A 193 0.21 2.39 11.31
N LEU A 194 -0.04 2.10 12.60
CA LEU A 194 -0.69 0.86 13.01
C LEU A 194 -2.16 0.86 12.58
N ILE A 195 -2.52 -0.09 11.71
CA ILE A 195 -3.91 -0.25 11.23
C ILE A 195 -4.45 -1.62 11.65
N TYR A 196 -5.63 -1.60 12.26
CA TYR A 196 -6.32 -2.82 12.67
C TYR A 196 -6.81 -3.60 11.45
N THR A 197 -6.12 -4.69 11.17
CA THR A 197 -6.44 -5.65 10.11
C THR A 197 -6.32 -7.08 10.69
N LYS A 198 -6.59 -8.10 9.89
CA LYS A 198 -6.40 -9.50 10.34
C LYS A 198 -5.01 -9.80 10.91
N ILE A 199 -3.99 -8.99 10.58
CA ILE A 199 -2.63 -9.19 11.12
C ILE A 199 -2.60 -8.98 12.65
N MET A 200 -3.54 -8.21 13.19
CA MET A 200 -3.62 -7.94 14.63
C MET A 200 -3.97 -9.18 15.45
N SER A 201 -4.60 -10.19 14.86
CA SER A 201 -4.88 -11.46 15.55
C SER A 201 -3.62 -12.24 15.96
N ARG A 202 -2.44 -11.81 15.51
CA ARG A 202 -1.13 -12.39 15.87
C ARG A 202 -0.57 -11.82 17.17
N TYR A 203 -1.15 -10.76 17.69
CA TYR A 203 -0.70 -10.03 18.87
C TYR A 203 -1.63 -10.28 20.05
N SER A 204 -1.08 -10.34 21.24
CA SER A 204 -1.86 -10.39 22.48
C SER A 204 -2.54 -9.03 22.73
N GLU A 205 -3.55 -9.01 23.57
CA GLU A 205 -4.20 -7.76 23.98
C GLU A 205 -3.21 -6.80 24.66
N ALA A 206 -2.28 -7.32 25.46
CA ALA A 206 -1.23 -6.52 26.07
C ALA A 206 -0.28 -5.88 25.03
N ASP A 207 0.06 -6.63 23.95
CA ASP A 207 0.86 -6.06 22.86
C ASP A 207 0.11 -4.94 22.14
N ILE A 208 -1.18 -5.14 21.89
CA ILE A 208 -2.04 -4.14 21.25
C ILE A 208 -2.15 -2.88 22.10
N GLN A 209 -2.34 -3.02 23.41
CA GLN A 209 -2.35 -1.91 24.37
C GLN A 209 -1.00 -1.18 24.35
N GLY A 210 0.12 -1.92 24.37
CA GLY A 210 1.46 -1.34 24.28
C GLY A 210 1.71 -0.57 22.98
N PHE A 211 1.14 -1.02 21.86
CA PHE A 211 1.20 -0.27 20.59
C PHE A 211 0.35 1.00 20.67
N ASN A 212 -0.86 0.90 21.18
CA ASN A 212 -1.79 2.01 21.26
C ASN A 212 -1.26 3.15 22.12
N HIS A 213 -0.57 2.82 23.21
CA HIS A 213 0.04 3.81 24.10
C HIS A 213 1.09 4.70 23.40
N LYS A 214 1.68 4.21 22.29
CA LYS A 214 2.69 4.94 21.49
C LYS A 214 2.10 5.74 20.34
N ILE A 215 0.79 5.79 20.23
CA ILE A 215 0.11 6.55 19.19
C ILE A 215 -0.62 7.71 19.86
N PRO A 216 -0.33 8.98 19.51
CA PRO A 216 -0.95 10.14 20.16
C PRO A 216 -2.48 10.11 20.22
N VAL A 217 -3.14 9.54 19.20
CA VAL A 217 -4.60 9.34 19.21
C VAL A 217 -5.06 8.25 20.20
N GLY A 218 -4.14 7.49 20.81
CA GLY A 218 -4.42 6.46 21.80
C GLY A 218 -4.88 5.11 21.24
N ARG A 219 -4.93 4.93 19.94
CA ARG A 219 -5.32 3.68 19.27
C ARG A 219 -4.74 3.54 17.86
N GLY A 220 -4.72 2.34 17.35
CA GLY A 220 -4.51 2.13 15.92
C GLY A 220 -5.68 2.67 15.09
N GLY A 221 -5.42 2.93 13.83
CA GLY A 221 -6.44 3.30 12.84
C GLY A 221 -7.19 2.10 12.28
N THR A 222 -8.29 2.35 11.57
CA THR A 222 -9.04 1.35 10.82
C THR A 222 -8.78 1.49 9.32
N VAL A 223 -9.22 0.50 8.55
CA VAL A 223 -9.12 0.54 7.08
C VAL A 223 -9.93 1.72 6.53
N GLU A 224 -11.09 1.99 7.12
CA GLU A 224 -12.00 3.07 6.73
C GLU A 224 -11.39 4.47 6.97
N GLU A 225 -10.42 4.58 7.87
CA GLU A 225 -9.71 5.84 8.13
C GLU A 225 -8.52 6.07 7.16
N ILE A 226 -8.04 5.01 6.49
CA ILE A 226 -6.95 5.12 5.50
C ILE A 226 -7.49 5.33 4.10
N VAL A 227 -8.54 4.59 3.72
CA VAL A 227 -9.10 4.56 2.37
C VAL A 227 -9.46 5.95 1.83
N PRO A 228 -10.06 6.87 2.60
CA PRO A 228 -10.39 8.21 2.10
C PRO A 228 -9.19 9.00 1.58
N MET A 229 -8.01 8.88 2.20
CA MET A 229 -6.80 9.53 1.70
C MET A 229 -6.33 8.90 0.38
N ILE A 230 -6.46 7.58 0.23
CA ILE A 230 -6.12 6.88 -1.02
C ILE A 230 -7.06 7.33 -2.14
N GLN A 231 -8.37 7.40 -1.89
CA GLN A 231 -9.36 7.90 -2.86
C GLN A 231 -9.11 9.38 -3.21
N PHE A 232 -8.78 10.21 -2.22
CA PHE A 232 -8.43 11.62 -2.45
C PHE A 232 -7.23 11.75 -3.40
N LEU A 233 -6.15 10.98 -3.19
CA LEU A 233 -4.97 11.01 -4.07
C LEU A 233 -5.23 10.37 -5.43
N ALA A 234 -6.20 9.48 -5.54
CA ALA A 234 -6.64 8.87 -6.79
C ALA A 234 -7.62 9.75 -7.59
N ASP A 235 -8.19 10.78 -6.98
CA ASP A 235 -9.12 11.71 -7.64
C ASP A 235 -8.36 12.70 -8.52
N VAL A 236 -8.77 12.81 -9.79
CA VAL A 236 -8.09 13.63 -10.81
C VAL A 236 -8.19 15.12 -10.48
N GLU A 237 -9.32 15.58 -9.97
CA GLU A 237 -9.54 16.99 -9.69
C GLU A 237 -8.94 17.41 -8.35
N LYS A 238 -9.18 16.61 -7.29
CA LYS A 238 -8.77 16.96 -5.93
C LYS A 238 -7.25 16.90 -5.74
N SER A 239 -6.55 15.98 -6.43
CA SER A 239 -5.10 15.80 -6.29
C SER A 239 -4.27 16.38 -7.44
N ARG A 240 -4.87 17.20 -8.28
CA ARG A 240 -4.26 17.73 -9.53
C ARG A 240 -2.89 18.37 -9.32
N PHE A 241 -2.67 19.03 -8.20
CA PHE A 241 -1.41 19.76 -7.92
C PHE A 241 -0.53 19.07 -6.86
N ILE A 242 -0.85 17.80 -6.52
CA ILE A 242 -0.09 17.02 -5.54
C ILE A 242 0.78 16.01 -6.29
N VAL A 243 2.12 16.13 -6.15
CA VAL A 243 3.11 15.32 -6.86
C VAL A 243 4.20 14.87 -5.90
N GLY A 244 4.49 13.58 -5.87
CA GLY A 244 5.61 13.01 -5.13
C GLY A 244 5.48 13.11 -3.61
N GLN A 245 4.27 13.32 -3.08
CA GLN A 245 4.08 13.49 -1.65
C GLN A 245 3.95 12.13 -0.95
N VAL A 246 4.49 12.08 0.27
CA VAL A 246 4.33 10.94 1.19
C VAL A 246 3.54 11.45 2.40
N ILE A 247 2.28 11.03 2.48
CA ILE A 247 1.33 11.52 3.48
C ILE A 247 1.15 10.45 4.55
N CYS A 248 1.55 10.75 5.79
CA CYS A 248 1.28 9.90 6.95
C CYS A 248 -0.21 9.95 7.32
N VAL A 249 -0.79 8.77 7.53
CA VAL A 249 -2.12 8.59 8.10
C VAL A 249 -1.96 7.61 9.25
N ASP A 250 -1.56 8.11 10.42
CA ASP A 250 -0.93 7.30 11.46
C ASP A 250 -1.31 7.69 12.90
N GLY A 251 -2.26 8.60 13.07
CA GLY A 251 -2.67 9.08 14.39
C GLY A 251 -1.58 9.83 15.16
N GLY A 252 -0.58 10.37 14.45
CA GLY A 252 0.57 11.07 15.02
C GLY A 252 1.75 10.16 15.38
N GLN A 253 1.67 8.85 15.08
CA GLN A 253 2.69 7.86 15.45
C GLN A 253 4.10 8.23 14.97
N SER A 254 4.25 8.84 13.80
CA SER A 254 5.55 9.26 13.26
C SER A 254 6.02 10.63 13.75
N CYS A 255 5.16 11.39 14.42
CA CYS A 255 5.46 12.73 14.94
C CYS A 255 5.86 12.70 16.42
N ASP A 256 5.53 11.62 17.13
CA ASP A 256 5.86 11.48 18.54
C ASP A 256 7.34 11.16 18.71
N GLY A 257 8.10 12.13 19.19
CA GLY A 257 9.51 12.01 19.57
C GLY A 257 9.71 11.79 21.08
N SER A 258 8.66 11.39 21.81
CA SER A 258 8.73 11.23 23.26
C SER A 258 9.75 10.17 23.70
N ILE A 259 10.54 10.50 24.71
CA ILE A 259 11.44 9.58 25.39
C ILE A 259 10.60 8.84 26.43
N GLU A 260 10.36 7.55 26.21
CA GLU A 260 9.48 6.66 27.00
C GLU A 260 9.75 6.63 28.53
N SER A 261 10.87 7.16 28.97
CA SER A 261 11.27 7.14 30.38
C SER A 261 10.84 8.36 31.19
N MET A 262 10.20 9.34 30.58
CA MET A 262 9.74 10.53 31.28
C MET A 262 8.23 10.48 31.46
N ASN A 263 7.77 10.04 32.62
CA ASN A 263 6.42 10.32 33.09
C ASN A 263 6.32 11.83 33.38
N PHE A 264 6.10 12.62 32.35
CA PHE A 264 5.61 13.98 32.52
C PHE A 264 4.11 13.87 32.77
N ASP A 265 3.73 13.92 34.03
CA ASP A 265 2.37 14.21 34.42
C ASP A 265 2.14 15.71 34.12
N ILE A 266 1.73 16.01 32.89
CA ILE A 266 1.27 17.33 32.51
C ILE A 266 -0.20 17.34 32.90
N GLY A 267 -0.45 17.68 34.19
CA GLY A 267 -1.75 17.73 34.82
C GLY A 267 -2.84 18.51 34.06
#